data_c44f5fadb9652fc0ee9f736688b2b181
#
_entry.id   c44f5fadb9652fc0ee9f736688b2b181
#
_cell.length_a   1.000
_cell.length_b   1.000
_cell.length_c   1.000
_cell.angle_alpha   90.00
_cell.angle_beta   90.00
_cell.angle_gamma   90.00
#
_symmetry.space_group_name_H-M   'P 1'
#
loop_
_entity.id
_entity.type
_entity.pdbx_description
1 polymer ?
#
loop_
_entity_poly.entity_id
_entity_poly.type
_entity_poly.pdbx_seq_one_letter_code
_entity_poly.pdbx_strand_id
1 'polypeptide(L)'
;MAAAVKPWTMDLVGSVFGAYDQAEQKQRIREFLVLISKKNSKSTIAAGIMLTAMILNQRGNAEMIILAPTVEIARNAYDPLRGMIKADAELERLFRVQDHIRTITHRVTGAVLKVVAADSETVGGIKASVILIDELWLFGKRKGSENMLREATGGLVSRPEGFVIYLTTQSDEPPAGVFKSKLTYARKVRDGEIDDPQFMPLLYEFPQPMLKNDAWRKPENWHITNPNIGASVDLDYLKREYEKALNDGEASMRGFAAKHLNVEIGVGLQTDSWAGAEFWERCAAPGGLTLDQLIFRSEVAVIGIDGGGLDDLLGVTVAGRDKDSGRWLYWSQAFAHRIVLQRRKDVADRLEQFAQQQSLLIVDTPGDDVAMVCEIVARVRDGDLLPDSQGIGVDAAGIGAIIEQLTSEEYGLRMEDIVAIGQGWKLNGAIKTLERKLAAQEVEHDGSELMNWVVGNARVVPVGNAIRIDKQVSGSAKIDPLMSALNATQLLMLNPAGRKKKYQMFFI
;
A
#
# COMPACT_ATOMS: atom_id res chain seq x y z
N MET A 1 -13.59 -33.68 -22.15
CA MET A 1 -13.46 -32.23 -21.81
C MET A 1 -14.25 -31.81 -20.58
N ALA A 2 -15.48 -32.28 -20.39
CA ALA A 2 -16.26 -31.91 -19.20
C ALA A 2 -15.62 -32.26 -17.82
N ALA A 3 -14.83 -33.34 -17.78
CA ALA A 3 -14.13 -33.75 -16.54
C ALA A 3 -12.97 -32.83 -16.10
N ALA A 4 -12.54 -31.87 -16.93
CA ALA A 4 -11.44 -30.94 -16.64
C ALA A 4 -11.94 -29.58 -16.10
N VAL A 5 -13.24 -29.33 -16.12
CA VAL A 5 -13.82 -28.06 -15.64
C VAL A 5 -14.01 -28.16 -14.13
N LYS A 6 -13.37 -27.28 -13.39
CA LYS A 6 -13.49 -27.22 -11.92
C LYS A 6 -14.78 -26.52 -11.49
N PRO A 7 -15.35 -26.85 -10.33
CA PRO A 7 -16.59 -26.24 -9.83
C PRO A 7 -16.60 -24.72 -9.86
N TRP A 8 -15.52 -24.07 -9.43
CA TRP A 8 -15.42 -22.61 -9.39
C TRP A 8 -15.66 -21.93 -10.75
N THR A 9 -15.27 -22.62 -11.86
CA THR A 9 -15.51 -22.11 -13.22
C THR A 9 -17.00 -22.14 -13.54
N MET A 10 -17.70 -23.22 -13.13
CA MET A 10 -19.16 -23.33 -13.31
C MET A 10 -19.89 -22.28 -12.46
N ASP A 11 -19.42 -22.04 -11.23
CA ASP A 11 -19.98 -21.03 -10.35
C ASP A 11 -19.81 -19.62 -10.94
N LEU A 12 -18.62 -19.29 -11.47
CA LEU A 12 -18.38 -18.02 -12.16
C LEU A 12 -19.28 -17.85 -13.38
N VAL A 13 -19.29 -18.82 -14.29
CA VAL A 13 -20.12 -18.75 -15.52
C VAL A 13 -21.60 -18.70 -15.16
N GLY A 14 -22.03 -19.52 -14.19
CA GLY A 14 -23.41 -19.52 -13.67
C GLY A 14 -23.80 -18.18 -13.07
N SER A 15 -22.90 -17.52 -12.35
CA SER A 15 -23.14 -16.19 -11.79
C SER A 15 -23.23 -15.11 -12.87
N VAL A 16 -22.40 -15.19 -13.92
CA VAL A 16 -22.43 -14.21 -15.02
C VAL A 16 -23.75 -14.31 -15.79
N PHE A 17 -24.16 -15.51 -16.20
CA PHE A 17 -25.35 -15.65 -17.06
C PHE A 17 -26.64 -15.95 -16.30
N GLY A 18 -26.56 -16.51 -15.08
CA GLY A 18 -27.72 -16.76 -14.21
C GLY A 18 -28.24 -15.51 -13.49
N ALA A 19 -27.44 -14.44 -13.41
CA ALA A 19 -27.86 -13.17 -12.83
C ALA A 19 -28.63 -12.27 -13.81
N TYR A 20 -29.09 -12.80 -14.94
CA TYR A 20 -29.89 -12.05 -15.91
C TYR A 20 -31.39 -12.15 -15.58
N ASP A 21 -32.02 -11.00 -15.40
CA ASP A 21 -33.46 -10.89 -15.24
C ASP A 21 -34.16 -10.81 -16.59
N GLN A 22 -34.84 -11.90 -16.98
CA GLN A 22 -35.52 -11.98 -18.27
C GLN A 22 -36.76 -11.06 -18.36
N ALA A 23 -37.42 -10.80 -17.24
CA ALA A 23 -38.64 -9.96 -17.23
C ALA A 23 -38.26 -8.48 -17.41
N GLU A 24 -37.20 -8.03 -16.76
CA GLU A 24 -36.70 -6.65 -16.85
C GLU A 24 -35.62 -6.48 -17.95
N GLN A 25 -35.20 -7.57 -18.57
CA GLN A 25 -34.13 -7.61 -19.58
C GLN A 25 -32.84 -6.91 -19.10
N LYS A 26 -32.47 -7.17 -17.84
CA LYS A 26 -31.30 -6.55 -17.24
C LYS A 26 -30.40 -7.54 -16.51
N GLN A 27 -29.15 -7.22 -16.47
CA GLN A 27 -28.15 -7.91 -15.67
C GLN A 27 -28.23 -7.42 -14.22
N ARG A 28 -28.41 -8.33 -13.24
CA ARG A 28 -28.46 -7.99 -11.81
C ARG A 28 -27.07 -7.77 -11.24
N ILE A 29 -26.09 -8.60 -11.61
CA ILE A 29 -24.68 -8.41 -11.24
C ILE A 29 -23.97 -7.79 -12.45
N ARG A 30 -23.50 -6.58 -12.30
CA ARG A 30 -22.96 -5.79 -13.41
C ARG A 30 -21.45 -5.69 -13.44
N GLU A 31 -20.80 -5.91 -12.30
CA GLU A 31 -19.34 -5.90 -12.19
C GLU A 31 -18.85 -7.19 -11.52
N PHE A 32 -17.85 -7.83 -12.13
CA PHE A 32 -17.18 -9.01 -11.62
C PHE A 32 -15.69 -8.70 -11.48
N LEU A 33 -15.10 -8.91 -10.29
CA LEU A 33 -13.65 -8.83 -10.11
C LEU A 33 -13.11 -10.21 -9.76
N VAL A 34 -12.27 -10.75 -10.64
CA VAL A 34 -11.67 -12.09 -10.47
C VAL A 34 -10.17 -11.94 -10.24
N LEU A 35 -9.76 -12.08 -8.98
CA LEU A 35 -8.36 -12.17 -8.57
C LEU A 35 -7.99 -13.65 -8.44
N ILE A 36 -7.15 -14.14 -9.33
CA ILE A 36 -6.73 -15.55 -9.35
C ILE A 36 -5.29 -15.67 -9.85
N SER A 37 -4.51 -16.59 -9.28
CA SER A 37 -3.10 -16.78 -9.62
C SER A 37 -2.87 -17.12 -11.10
N LYS A 38 -1.65 -16.91 -11.60
CA LYS A 38 -1.27 -17.27 -12.98
C LYS A 38 -1.49 -18.76 -13.26
N LYS A 39 -1.75 -19.10 -14.52
CA LYS A 39 -1.94 -20.48 -15.04
C LYS A 39 -3.26 -21.15 -14.64
N ASN A 40 -4.16 -20.47 -13.95
CA ASN A 40 -5.51 -20.98 -13.63
C ASN A 40 -6.52 -20.81 -14.80
N SER A 41 -6.08 -20.72 -16.04
CA SER A 41 -6.91 -20.62 -17.26
C SER A 41 -7.84 -19.40 -17.31
N LYS A 42 -7.57 -18.33 -16.52
CA LYS A 42 -8.45 -17.17 -16.42
C LYS A 42 -8.83 -16.55 -17.78
N SER A 43 -7.85 -16.31 -18.65
CA SER A 43 -8.09 -15.69 -19.96
C SER A 43 -8.85 -16.62 -20.92
N THR A 44 -8.65 -17.94 -20.83
CA THR A 44 -9.40 -18.94 -21.61
C THR A 44 -10.86 -19.02 -21.16
N ILE A 45 -11.11 -18.99 -19.84
CA ILE A 45 -12.48 -18.96 -19.28
C ILE A 45 -13.17 -17.68 -19.69
N ALA A 46 -12.50 -16.54 -19.57
CA ALA A 46 -13.04 -15.26 -20.00
C ALA A 46 -13.34 -15.20 -21.51
N ALA A 47 -12.49 -15.82 -22.34
CA ALA A 47 -12.76 -16.00 -23.77
C ALA A 47 -14.07 -16.77 -24.01
N GLY A 48 -14.30 -17.86 -23.28
CA GLY A 48 -15.55 -18.60 -23.32
C GLY A 48 -16.76 -17.77 -22.88
N ILE A 49 -16.62 -16.98 -21.83
CA ILE A 49 -17.67 -16.04 -21.37
C ILE A 49 -17.97 -15.01 -22.45
N MET A 50 -16.94 -14.38 -23.04
CA MET A 50 -17.13 -13.39 -24.11
C MET A 50 -17.80 -13.99 -25.34
N LEU A 51 -17.44 -15.21 -25.73
CA LEU A 51 -18.08 -15.92 -26.83
C LEU A 51 -19.55 -16.24 -26.52
N THR A 52 -19.83 -16.74 -25.33
CA THR A 52 -21.20 -16.98 -24.87
C THR A 52 -22.05 -15.71 -24.84
N ALA A 53 -21.46 -14.61 -24.37
CA ALA A 53 -22.13 -13.30 -24.41
C ALA A 53 -22.47 -12.84 -25.83
N MET A 54 -21.58 -13.10 -26.81
CA MET A 54 -21.86 -12.81 -28.23
C MET A 54 -22.98 -13.69 -28.79
N ILE A 55 -23.03 -14.99 -28.43
CA ILE A 55 -24.07 -15.93 -28.87
C ILE A 55 -25.44 -15.55 -28.28
N LEU A 56 -25.49 -15.21 -27.00
CA LEU A 56 -26.73 -14.87 -26.31
C LEU A 56 -27.18 -13.42 -26.55
N ASN A 57 -26.37 -12.60 -27.22
CA ASN A 57 -26.69 -11.21 -27.46
C ASN A 57 -27.89 -11.03 -28.38
N GLN A 58 -28.89 -10.29 -27.91
CA GLN A 58 -30.10 -9.96 -28.69
C GLN A 58 -30.09 -8.52 -29.23
N ARG A 59 -29.15 -7.69 -28.81
CA ARG A 59 -29.03 -6.30 -29.29
C ARG A 59 -28.38 -6.27 -30.68
N GLY A 60 -29.05 -5.70 -31.63
CA GLY A 60 -28.47 -5.44 -32.96
C GLY A 60 -27.27 -4.50 -32.87
N ASN A 61 -26.21 -4.83 -33.59
CA ASN A 61 -24.94 -4.08 -33.63
C ASN A 61 -24.32 -3.79 -32.26
N ALA A 62 -24.50 -4.69 -31.28
CA ALA A 62 -23.86 -4.55 -29.98
C ALA A 62 -22.33 -4.49 -30.10
N GLU A 63 -21.72 -3.65 -29.29
CA GLU A 63 -20.27 -3.60 -29.20
C GLU A 63 -19.80 -4.29 -27.92
N MET A 64 -18.80 -5.15 -28.02
CA MET A 64 -18.12 -5.82 -26.89
C MET A 64 -16.62 -5.60 -27.03
N ILE A 65 -15.91 -5.49 -25.91
CA ILE A 65 -14.47 -5.21 -25.96
C ILE A 65 -13.67 -6.12 -25.02
N ILE A 66 -12.46 -6.45 -25.47
CA ILE A 66 -11.37 -6.95 -24.64
C ILE A 66 -10.38 -5.81 -24.49
N LEU A 67 -10.29 -5.24 -23.29
CA LEU A 67 -9.40 -4.13 -22.96
C LEU A 67 -8.24 -4.64 -22.11
N ALA A 68 -7.01 -4.41 -22.56
CA ALA A 68 -5.80 -4.74 -21.82
C ALA A 68 -4.75 -3.63 -21.94
N PRO A 69 -3.70 -3.62 -21.09
CA PRO A 69 -2.63 -2.63 -21.16
C PRO A 69 -1.93 -2.56 -22.51
N THR A 70 -1.74 -3.70 -23.16
CA THR A 70 -1.16 -3.81 -24.50
C THR A 70 -1.95 -4.79 -25.36
N VAL A 71 -1.76 -4.72 -26.68
CA VAL A 71 -2.38 -5.64 -27.63
C VAL A 71 -1.92 -7.09 -27.41
N GLU A 72 -0.64 -7.30 -27.05
CA GLU A 72 -0.07 -8.63 -26.76
C GLU A 72 -0.79 -9.28 -25.58
N ILE A 73 -1.08 -8.52 -24.52
CA ILE A 73 -1.81 -9.03 -23.34
C ILE A 73 -3.25 -9.37 -23.72
N ALA A 74 -3.92 -8.51 -24.49
CA ALA A 74 -5.28 -8.78 -24.95
C ALA A 74 -5.40 -10.05 -25.80
N ARG A 75 -4.33 -10.46 -26.50
CA ARG A 75 -4.28 -11.73 -27.26
C ARG A 75 -4.46 -12.96 -26.35
N ASN A 76 -4.11 -12.89 -25.08
CA ASN A 76 -4.30 -13.99 -24.15
C ASN A 76 -5.76 -14.44 -24.04
N ALA A 77 -6.72 -13.54 -24.21
CA ALA A 77 -8.15 -13.85 -24.26
C ALA A 77 -8.67 -13.96 -25.69
N TYR A 78 -8.18 -13.16 -26.63
CA TYR A 78 -8.62 -13.16 -28.02
C TYR A 78 -8.25 -14.46 -28.76
N ASP A 79 -7.01 -14.95 -28.63
CA ASP A 79 -6.54 -16.16 -29.35
C ASP A 79 -7.31 -17.43 -28.95
N PRO A 80 -7.60 -17.71 -27.65
CA PRO A 80 -8.48 -18.81 -27.28
C PRO A 80 -9.90 -18.66 -27.84
N LEU A 81 -10.48 -17.45 -27.80
CA LEU A 81 -11.81 -17.18 -28.34
C LEU A 81 -11.87 -17.49 -29.85
N ARG A 82 -10.90 -16.96 -30.60
CA ARG A 82 -10.73 -17.27 -32.02
C ARG A 82 -10.58 -18.77 -32.27
N GLY A 83 -9.78 -19.45 -31.41
CA GLY A 83 -9.57 -20.89 -31.49
C GLY A 83 -10.84 -21.70 -31.29
N MET A 84 -11.69 -21.30 -30.33
CA MET A 84 -13.00 -21.92 -30.10
C MET A 84 -13.92 -21.80 -31.33
N ILE A 85 -13.97 -20.60 -31.95
CA ILE A 85 -14.76 -20.40 -33.18
C ILE A 85 -14.26 -21.28 -34.32
N LYS A 86 -12.95 -21.35 -34.56
CA LYS A 86 -12.36 -22.15 -35.64
C LYS A 86 -12.46 -23.68 -35.43
N ALA A 87 -12.65 -24.09 -34.16
CA ALA A 87 -12.78 -25.52 -33.83
C ALA A 87 -14.19 -26.07 -33.99
N ASP A 88 -15.19 -25.21 -34.24
CA ASP A 88 -16.60 -25.58 -34.33
C ASP A 88 -17.22 -24.99 -35.60
N ALA A 89 -17.74 -25.88 -36.49
CA ALA A 89 -18.30 -25.49 -37.80
C ALA A 89 -19.57 -24.60 -37.66
N GLU A 90 -20.35 -24.74 -36.61
CA GLU A 90 -21.54 -23.88 -36.38
C GLU A 90 -21.10 -22.48 -35.96
N LEU A 91 -20.11 -22.40 -35.08
CA LEU A 91 -19.53 -21.11 -34.67
C LEU A 91 -18.83 -20.43 -35.88
N GLU A 92 -18.15 -21.14 -36.72
CA GLU A 92 -17.51 -20.59 -37.94
C GLU A 92 -18.54 -19.99 -38.91
N ARG A 93 -19.73 -20.63 -39.03
CA ARG A 93 -20.86 -20.08 -39.81
C ARG A 93 -21.48 -18.87 -39.16
N LEU A 94 -21.51 -18.82 -37.81
CA LEU A 94 -22.18 -17.76 -37.05
C LEU A 94 -21.30 -16.51 -36.95
N PHE A 95 -19.98 -16.68 -36.92
CA PHE A 95 -19.05 -15.57 -36.70
C PHE A 95 -18.14 -15.35 -37.92
N ARG A 96 -17.79 -14.07 -38.12
CA ARG A 96 -16.72 -13.63 -39.02
C ARG A 96 -15.53 -13.17 -38.21
N VAL A 97 -14.40 -13.86 -38.31
CA VAL A 97 -13.14 -13.49 -37.65
C VAL A 97 -12.27 -12.69 -38.62
N GLN A 98 -11.78 -11.52 -38.18
CA GLN A 98 -10.88 -10.65 -38.93
C GLN A 98 -9.59 -10.45 -38.10
N ASP A 99 -8.66 -11.41 -38.31
CA ASP A 99 -7.43 -11.51 -37.49
C ASP A 99 -6.54 -10.26 -37.54
N HIS A 100 -6.46 -9.59 -38.68
CA HIS A 100 -5.59 -8.44 -38.91
C HIS A 100 -6.01 -7.20 -38.08
N ILE A 101 -7.30 -7.07 -37.78
CA ILE A 101 -7.85 -6.01 -36.93
C ILE A 101 -8.36 -6.53 -35.58
N ARG A 102 -8.17 -7.82 -35.30
CA ARG A 102 -8.60 -8.50 -34.06
C ARG A 102 -10.06 -8.24 -33.71
N THR A 103 -10.91 -8.43 -34.71
CA THR A 103 -12.34 -8.18 -34.61
C THR A 103 -13.12 -9.44 -34.96
N ILE A 104 -14.15 -9.75 -34.20
CA ILE A 104 -15.07 -10.86 -34.43
C ILE A 104 -16.48 -10.26 -34.55
N THR A 105 -17.17 -10.60 -35.63
CA THR A 105 -18.51 -10.09 -35.92
C THR A 105 -19.50 -11.24 -35.96
N HIS A 106 -20.60 -11.14 -35.22
CA HIS A 106 -21.73 -12.04 -35.31
C HIS A 106 -22.53 -11.73 -36.59
N ARG A 107 -22.64 -12.68 -37.52
CA ARG A 107 -23.16 -12.43 -38.88
C ARG A 107 -24.63 -12.06 -38.90
N VAL A 108 -25.44 -12.53 -37.94
CA VAL A 108 -26.89 -12.27 -37.89
C VAL A 108 -27.21 -10.97 -37.17
N THR A 109 -26.67 -10.79 -35.96
CA THR A 109 -27.00 -9.61 -35.11
C THR A 109 -26.16 -8.37 -35.45
N GLY A 110 -25.07 -8.54 -36.21
CA GLY A 110 -24.09 -7.46 -36.45
C GLY A 110 -23.27 -7.11 -35.20
N ALA A 111 -23.40 -7.85 -34.09
CA ALA A 111 -22.64 -7.60 -32.88
C ALA A 111 -21.14 -7.80 -33.13
N VAL A 112 -20.31 -6.92 -32.55
CA VAL A 112 -18.89 -6.87 -32.83
C VAL A 112 -18.10 -6.95 -31.51
N LEU A 113 -17.14 -7.85 -31.45
CA LEU A 113 -16.14 -7.89 -30.38
C LEU A 113 -14.81 -7.38 -30.93
N LYS A 114 -14.20 -6.42 -30.23
CA LYS A 114 -12.92 -5.80 -30.59
C LYS A 114 -11.89 -5.93 -29.48
N VAL A 115 -10.62 -6.06 -29.87
CA VAL A 115 -9.49 -5.86 -28.95
C VAL A 115 -9.12 -4.38 -28.94
N VAL A 116 -9.03 -3.82 -27.74
CA VAL A 116 -8.64 -2.42 -27.50
C VAL A 116 -7.45 -2.40 -26.54
N ALA A 117 -6.39 -1.70 -26.91
CA ALA A 117 -5.25 -1.48 -26.02
C ALA A 117 -5.39 -0.13 -25.29
N ALA A 118 -4.89 -0.10 -24.06
CA ALA A 118 -4.98 1.09 -23.20
C ALA A 118 -4.13 2.29 -23.65
N ASP A 119 -3.25 2.10 -24.63
CA ASP A 119 -2.43 3.14 -25.23
C ASP A 119 -3.12 3.83 -26.44
N SER A 120 -4.28 3.35 -26.82
CA SER A 120 -5.06 3.97 -27.92
C SER A 120 -5.93 5.10 -27.39
N GLU A 121 -5.93 6.24 -28.07
CA GLU A 121 -6.84 7.36 -27.81
C GLU A 121 -8.32 7.00 -28.04
N THR A 122 -8.59 5.79 -28.50
CA THR A 122 -9.89 5.29 -28.94
C THR A 122 -10.79 4.74 -27.84
N VAL A 123 -10.36 4.74 -26.56
CA VAL A 123 -11.18 4.23 -25.45
C VAL A 123 -12.35 5.17 -25.13
N GLY A 124 -12.18 6.48 -25.37
CA GLY A 124 -13.23 7.47 -25.22
C GLY A 124 -14.36 7.28 -26.24
N GLY A 125 -15.62 7.21 -25.78
CA GLY A 125 -16.80 7.09 -26.65
C GLY A 125 -17.21 5.66 -27.01
N ILE A 126 -16.52 4.62 -26.56
CA ILE A 126 -16.94 3.23 -26.75
C ILE A 126 -18.24 2.97 -25.98
N LYS A 127 -19.24 2.42 -26.69
CA LYS A 127 -20.54 2.09 -26.07
C LYS A 127 -20.70 0.57 -25.95
N ALA A 128 -19.74 -0.08 -25.29
CA ALA A 128 -19.75 -1.53 -25.11
C ALA A 128 -20.86 -1.99 -24.18
N SER A 129 -21.48 -3.13 -24.50
CA SER A 129 -22.42 -3.83 -23.62
C SER A 129 -21.72 -4.87 -22.75
N VAL A 130 -20.62 -5.47 -23.23
CA VAL A 130 -19.81 -6.41 -22.44
C VAL A 130 -18.33 -6.00 -22.52
N ILE A 131 -17.68 -5.93 -21.39
CA ILE A 131 -16.32 -5.45 -21.27
C ILE A 131 -15.48 -6.46 -20.49
N LEU A 132 -14.41 -6.96 -21.09
CA LEU A 132 -13.41 -7.72 -20.41
C LEU A 132 -12.16 -6.84 -20.21
N ILE A 133 -11.77 -6.60 -18.97
CA ILE A 133 -10.53 -5.89 -18.62
C ILE A 133 -9.55 -6.92 -18.10
N ASP A 134 -8.50 -7.22 -18.89
CA ASP A 134 -7.49 -8.22 -18.53
C ASP A 134 -6.24 -7.57 -17.93
N GLU A 135 -5.63 -8.25 -16.95
CA GLU A 135 -4.46 -7.83 -16.18
C GLU A 135 -4.64 -6.44 -15.51
N LEU A 136 -5.75 -6.27 -14.76
CA LEU A 136 -6.10 -5.01 -14.08
C LEU A 136 -4.96 -4.43 -13.23
N TRP A 137 -4.09 -5.28 -12.63
CA TRP A 137 -2.96 -4.83 -11.84
C TRP A 137 -1.97 -3.95 -12.63
N LEU A 138 -1.83 -4.15 -13.94
CA LEU A 138 -0.98 -3.32 -14.80
C LEU A 138 -1.57 -1.92 -15.03
N PHE A 139 -2.89 -1.80 -15.02
CA PHE A 139 -3.55 -0.49 -15.07
C PHE A 139 -3.29 0.33 -13.81
N GLY A 140 -3.11 -0.33 -12.66
CA GLY A 140 -2.73 0.35 -11.42
C GLY A 140 -1.39 1.08 -11.48
N LYS A 141 -0.49 0.65 -12.36
CA LYS A 141 0.83 1.28 -12.58
C LYS A 141 0.81 2.45 -13.57
N ARG A 142 -0.29 2.65 -14.31
CA ARG A 142 -0.39 3.66 -15.39
C ARG A 142 -1.15 4.90 -14.92
N LYS A 143 -0.56 6.06 -15.18
CA LYS A 143 -1.22 7.35 -14.94
C LYS A 143 -2.43 7.49 -15.87
N GLY A 144 -3.56 7.98 -15.33
CA GLY A 144 -4.78 8.22 -16.11
C GLY A 144 -5.67 6.99 -16.34
N SER A 145 -5.26 5.80 -15.92
CA SER A 145 -6.04 4.56 -16.10
C SER A 145 -7.41 4.59 -15.42
N GLU A 146 -7.56 5.30 -14.31
CA GLU A 146 -8.86 5.41 -13.63
C GLU A 146 -9.90 6.11 -14.50
N ASN A 147 -9.53 7.24 -15.11
CA ASN A 147 -10.44 7.97 -16.02
C ASN A 147 -10.75 7.14 -17.27
N MET A 148 -9.74 6.50 -17.85
CA MET A 148 -9.92 5.63 -19.01
C MET A 148 -10.88 4.46 -18.72
N LEU A 149 -10.74 3.77 -17.59
CA LEU A 149 -11.65 2.69 -17.21
C LEU A 149 -13.07 3.23 -16.92
N ARG A 150 -13.18 4.41 -16.33
CA ARG A 150 -14.47 5.08 -16.12
C ARG A 150 -15.17 5.39 -17.46
N GLU A 151 -14.45 5.88 -18.45
CA GLU A 151 -14.98 6.12 -19.80
C GLU A 151 -15.36 4.81 -20.48
N ALA A 152 -14.50 3.78 -20.43
CA ALA A 152 -14.78 2.46 -21.02
C ALA A 152 -16.08 1.85 -20.45
N THR A 153 -16.29 1.95 -19.14
CA THR A 153 -17.46 1.37 -18.45
C THR A 153 -18.68 2.29 -18.47
N GLY A 154 -18.49 3.59 -18.74
CA GLY A 154 -19.58 4.60 -18.80
C GLY A 154 -20.70 4.24 -19.77
N GLY A 155 -20.40 3.56 -20.86
CA GLY A 155 -21.37 3.06 -21.84
C GLY A 155 -22.40 2.07 -21.26
N LEU A 156 -22.09 1.40 -20.15
CA LEU A 156 -22.99 0.45 -19.49
C LEU A 156 -24.25 1.12 -18.90
N VAL A 157 -24.22 2.42 -18.63
CA VAL A 157 -25.37 3.18 -18.13
C VAL A 157 -26.61 3.01 -19.04
N SER A 158 -26.40 2.99 -20.35
CA SER A 158 -27.49 2.83 -21.34
C SER A 158 -27.70 1.39 -21.81
N ARG A 159 -27.08 0.42 -21.13
CA ARG A 159 -27.13 -1.00 -21.46
C ARG A 159 -27.43 -1.83 -20.20
N PRO A 160 -28.71 -1.97 -19.85
CA PRO A 160 -29.12 -2.70 -18.65
C PRO A 160 -28.68 -4.18 -18.68
N GLU A 161 -28.57 -4.77 -19.86
CA GLU A 161 -28.11 -6.15 -20.08
C GLU A 161 -26.58 -6.30 -19.95
N GLY A 162 -25.85 -5.20 -19.84
CA GLY A 162 -24.41 -5.18 -19.94
C GLY A 162 -23.69 -5.40 -18.61
N PHE A 163 -22.45 -5.92 -18.71
CA PHE A 163 -21.58 -6.16 -17.56
C PHE A 163 -20.11 -5.96 -17.89
N VAL A 164 -19.29 -5.84 -16.85
CA VAL A 164 -17.82 -5.80 -16.95
C VAL A 164 -17.18 -6.89 -16.08
N ILE A 165 -16.14 -7.53 -16.60
CA ILE A 165 -15.29 -8.47 -15.88
C ILE A 165 -13.88 -7.90 -15.79
N TYR A 166 -13.39 -7.72 -14.57
CA TYR A 166 -12.01 -7.39 -14.27
C TYR A 166 -11.25 -8.68 -13.94
N LEU A 167 -10.27 -9.03 -14.75
CA LEU A 167 -9.37 -10.16 -14.50
C LEU A 167 -8.02 -9.65 -14.00
N THR A 168 -7.48 -10.30 -12.99
CA THR A 168 -6.16 -9.93 -12.47
C THR A 168 -5.47 -11.06 -11.70
N THR A 169 -4.17 -10.94 -11.58
CA THR A 169 -3.35 -11.54 -10.52
C THR A 169 -2.98 -10.44 -9.54
N GLN A 170 -2.30 -10.78 -8.44
CA GLN A 170 -1.64 -9.77 -7.62
C GLN A 170 -0.52 -9.04 -8.40
N SER A 171 -0.26 -7.80 -7.97
CA SER A 171 0.86 -7.01 -8.47
C SER A 171 2.19 -7.56 -7.94
N ASP A 172 3.24 -7.46 -8.74
CA ASP A 172 4.64 -7.73 -8.34
C ASP A 172 5.28 -6.56 -7.56
N GLU A 173 4.51 -5.51 -7.32
CA GLU A 173 4.79 -4.36 -6.49
C GLU A 173 3.57 -4.07 -5.60
N PRO A 174 3.69 -3.24 -4.56
CA PRO A 174 2.52 -2.86 -3.77
C PRO A 174 1.38 -2.35 -4.65
N PRO A 175 0.13 -2.81 -4.42
CA PRO A 175 -1.01 -2.37 -5.21
C PRO A 175 -1.14 -0.85 -5.24
N ALA A 176 -1.34 -0.28 -6.44
CA ALA A 176 -1.42 1.15 -6.66
C ALA A 176 -2.59 1.52 -7.59
N GLY A 177 -2.95 2.80 -7.63
CA GLY A 177 -3.94 3.38 -8.55
C GLY A 177 -5.27 2.61 -8.55
N VAL A 178 -5.87 2.49 -9.73
CA VAL A 178 -7.17 1.85 -9.92
C VAL A 178 -7.22 0.38 -9.46
N PHE A 179 -6.10 -0.35 -9.55
CA PHE A 179 -6.03 -1.72 -9.06
C PHE A 179 -6.21 -1.76 -7.53
N LYS A 180 -5.50 -0.91 -6.80
CA LYS A 180 -5.63 -0.81 -5.33
C LYS A 180 -7.05 -0.44 -4.93
N SER A 181 -7.63 0.58 -5.58
CA SER A 181 -8.99 1.05 -5.28
C SER A 181 -10.04 -0.06 -5.51
N LYS A 182 -9.99 -0.74 -6.65
CA LYS A 182 -10.90 -1.85 -6.98
C LYS A 182 -10.72 -3.07 -6.06
N LEU A 183 -9.47 -3.43 -5.72
CA LEU A 183 -9.19 -4.55 -4.83
C LEU A 183 -9.66 -4.26 -3.40
N THR A 184 -9.43 -3.05 -2.90
CA THR A 184 -9.92 -2.62 -1.59
C THR A 184 -11.45 -2.65 -1.53
N TYR A 185 -12.11 -2.13 -2.57
CA TYR A 185 -13.57 -2.16 -2.69
C TYR A 185 -14.10 -3.59 -2.70
N ALA A 186 -13.49 -4.47 -3.51
CA ALA A 186 -13.86 -5.88 -3.62
C ALA A 186 -13.76 -6.63 -2.28
N ARG A 187 -12.72 -6.35 -1.49
CA ARG A 187 -12.56 -6.91 -0.15
C ARG A 187 -13.66 -6.43 0.80
N LYS A 188 -13.98 -5.14 0.78
CA LYS A 188 -15.07 -4.57 1.60
C LYS A 188 -16.44 -5.18 1.27
N VAL A 189 -16.72 -5.40 0.00
CA VAL A 189 -17.97 -6.09 -0.42
C VAL A 189 -17.96 -7.55 0.03
N ARG A 190 -16.86 -8.30 -0.18
CA ARG A 190 -16.73 -9.69 0.30
C ARG A 190 -16.92 -9.82 1.81
N ASP A 191 -16.35 -8.88 2.56
CA ASP A 191 -16.36 -8.90 4.04
C ASP A 191 -17.64 -8.33 4.63
N GLY A 192 -18.58 -7.83 3.79
CA GLY A 192 -19.87 -7.30 4.20
C GLY A 192 -19.83 -5.89 4.77
N GLU A 193 -18.72 -5.17 4.61
CA GLU A 193 -18.60 -3.75 5.00
C GLU A 193 -19.37 -2.83 4.04
N ILE A 194 -19.51 -3.26 2.78
CA ILE A 194 -20.28 -2.57 1.74
C ILE A 194 -21.30 -3.54 1.17
N ASP A 195 -22.57 -3.14 1.18
CA ASP A 195 -23.65 -3.86 0.50
C ASP A 195 -23.78 -3.35 -0.94
N ASP A 196 -23.22 -4.11 -1.89
CA ASP A 196 -23.37 -3.86 -3.32
C ASP A 196 -23.76 -5.14 -4.06
N PRO A 197 -25.07 -5.36 -4.28
CA PRO A 197 -25.59 -6.55 -4.95
C PRO A 197 -25.26 -6.60 -6.45
N GLN A 198 -24.75 -5.52 -7.04
CA GLN A 198 -24.35 -5.44 -8.44
C GLN A 198 -22.86 -5.73 -8.67
N PHE A 199 -22.09 -5.91 -7.61
CA PHE A 199 -20.65 -6.20 -7.66
C PHE A 199 -20.35 -7.57 -7.06
N MET A 200 -19.71 -8.45 -7.83
CA MET A 200 -19.31 -9.80 -7.39
C MET A 200 -17.78 -9.94 -7.29
N PRO A 201 -17.20 -9.96 -6.07
CA PRO A 201 -15.79 -10.23 -5.86
C PRO A 201 -15.51 -11.74 -5.80
N LEU A 202 -14.63 -12.24 -6.67
CA LEU A 202 -14.07 -13.59 -6.60
C LEU A 202 -12.57 -13.47 -6.31
N LEU A 203 -12.21 -13.50 -5.04
CA LEU A 203 -10.86 -13.24 -4.57
C LEU A 203 -10.20 -14.53 -4.07
N TYR A 204 -9.37 -15.15 -4.91
CA TYR A 204 -8.54 -16.31 -4.55
C TYR A 204 -7.26 -15.80 -3.88
N GLU A 205 -7.36 -15.45 -2.60
CA GLU A 205 -6.26 -14.94 -1.78
C GLU A 205 -6.23 -15.66 -0.43
N PHE A 206 -5.07 -15.67 0.24
CA PHE A 206 -4.94 -16.27 1.56
C PHE A 206 -5.62 -15.41 2.62
N PRO A 207 -6.27 -16.04 3.63
CA PRO A 207 -6.73 -15.35 4.83
C PRO A 207 -5.56 -14.67 5.57
N GLN A 208 -5.81 -13.52 6.18
CA GLN A 208 -4.81 -12.74 6.90
C GLN A 208 -4.00 -13.54 7.96
N PRO A 209 -4.61 -14.45 8.77
CA PRO A 209 -3.85 -15.28 9.70
C PRO A 209 -2.78 -16.15 9.01
N MET A 210 -3.09 -16.67 7.80
CA MET A 210 -2.15 -17.51 7.05
C MET A 210 -0.99 -16.71 6.44
N LEU A 211 -1.19 -15.42 6.18
CA LEU A 211 -0.12 -14.51 5.77
C LEU A 211 0.79 -14.18 6.95
N LYS A 212 0.23 -13.93 8.14
CA LYS A 212 0.98 -13.58 9.35
C LYS A 212 1.84 -14.71 9.92
N ASN A 213 1.39 -15.98 9.79
CA ASN A 213 2.09 -17.16 10.33
C ASN A 213 2.84 -17.95 9.24
N ASP A 214 3.06 -17.36 8.06
CA ASP A 214 3.75 -17.98 6.92
C ASP A 214 3.12 -19.30 6.40
N ALA A 215 1.88 -19.62 6.77
CA ALA A 215 1.21 -20.82 6.29
C ALA A 215 1.00 -20.82 4.75
N TRP A 216 0.99 -19.65 4.12
CA TRP A 216 0.95 -19.50 2.66
C TRP A 216 2.17 -20.12 1.96
N ARG A 217 3.31 -20.28 2.64
CA ARG A 217 4.53 -20.91 2.09
C ARG A 217 4.41 -22.42 1.93
N LYS A 218 3.42 -23.03 2.61
CA LYS A 218 3.24 -24.47 2.61
C LYS A 218 2.47 -24.94 1.37
N PRO A 219 3.03 -25.87 0.56
CA PRO A 219 2.41 -26.34 -0.70
C PRO A 219 1.00 -26.93 -0.53
N GLU A 220 0.66 -27.49 0.64
CA GLU A 220 -0.67 -28.01 0.92
C GLU A 220 -1.76 -26.93 0.92
N ASN A 221 -1.40 -25.65 1.12
CA ASN A 221 -2.32 -24.53 1.16
C ASN A 221 -2.46 -23.81 -0.20
N TRP A 222 -1.64 -24.12 -1.19
CA TRP A 222 -1.62 -23.39 -2.46
C TRP A 222 -2.89 -23.56 -3.30
N HIS A 223 -3.70 -24.58 -3.00
CA HIS A 223 -5.02 -24.74 -3.62
C HIS A 223 -5.99 -23.56 -3.33
N ILE A 224 -5.78 -22.82 -2.22
CA ILE A 224 -6.59 -21.65 -1.85
C ILE A 224 -6.53 -20.57 -2.94
N THR A 225 -5.35 -20.34 -3.52
CA THR A 225 -5.14 -19.33 -4.55
C THR A 225 -5.06 -19.92 -5.97
N ASN A 226 -5.01 -21.25 -6.06
CA ASN A 226 -4.90 -21.99 -7.31
C ASN A 226 -5.99 -23.07 -7.42
N PRO A 227 -7.26 -22.68 -7.64
CA PRO A 227 -8.37 -23.65 -7.69
C PRO A 227 -8.26 -24.64 -8.84
N ASN A 228 -7.39 -24.40 -9.84
CA ASN A 228 -7.13 -25.29 -10.97
C ASN A 228 -5.93 -26.25 -10.78
N ILE A 229 -5.44 -26.42 -9.54
CA ILE A 229 -4.43 -27.44 -9.26
C ILE A 229 -4.97 -28.83 -9.68
N GLY A 230 -4.13 -29.58 -10.41
CA GLY A 230 -4.47 -30.88 -11.00
C GLY A 230 -5.31 -30.80 -12.28
N ALA A 231 -5.54 -29.59 -12.82
CA ALA A 231 -6.13 -29.35 -14.14
C ALA A 231 -5.14 -28.54 -15.00
N SER A 232 -5.21 -27.19 -14.95
CA SER A 232 -4.28 -26.33 -15.70
C SER A 232 -3.05 -25.93 -14.89
N VAL A 233 -3.03 -26.16 -13.58
CA VAL A 233 -1.90 -25.87 -12.68
C VAL A 233 -1.30 -27.17 -12.20
N ASP A 234 -0.02 -27.35 -12.50
CA ASP A 234 0.77 -28.48 -12.00
C ASP A 234 1.44 -28.10 -10.67
N LEU A 235 1.15 -28.86 -9.61
CA LEU A 235 1.68 -28.62 -8.28
C LEU A 235 3.20 -28.83 -8.21
N ASP A 236 3.74 -29.82 -8.93
CA ASP A 236 5.18 -30.08 -8.92
C ASP A 236 5.95 -29.00 -9.67
N TYR A 237 5.35 -28.43 -10.72
CA TYR A 237 5.87 -27.21 -11.35
C TYR A 237 5.92 -26.04 -10.36
N LEU A 238 4.85 -25.80 -9.60
CA LEU A 238 4.83 -24.72 -8.60
C LEU A 238 5.88 -24.92 -7.51
N LYS A 239 6.04 -26.15 -6.99
CA LYS A 239 7.08 -26.47 -6.00
C LYS A 239 8.48 -26.17 -6.53
N ARG A 240 8.77 -26.59 -7.76
CA ARG A 240 10.06 -26.32 -8.40
C ARG A 240 10.33 -24.83 -8.59
N GLU A 241 9.35 -24.07 -9.04
CA GLU A 241 9.50 -22.62 -9.22
C GLU A 241 9.63 -21.90 -7.86
N TYR A 242 8.99 -22.41 -6.80
CA TYR A 242 9.16 -21.92 -5.44
C TYR A 242 10.59 -22.12 -4.93
N GLU A 243 11.15 -23.32 -5.09
CA GLU A 243 12.54 -23.62 -4.72
C GLU A 243 13.54 -22.76 -5.49
N LYS A 244 13.32 -22.56 -6.79
CA LYS A 244 14.15 -21.64 -7.58
C LYS A 244 14.07 -20.22 -7.03
N ALA A 245 12.86 -19.74 -6.75
CA ALA A 245 12.66 -18.39 -6.21
C ALA A 245 13.32 -18.20 -4.84
N LEU A 246 13.35 -19.25 -4.00
CA LEU A 246 14.11 -19.27 -2.73
C LEU A 246 15.61 -19.09 -2.97
N ASN A 247 16.17 -19.82 -3.95
CA ASN A 247 17.60 -19.78 -4.25
C ASN A 247 18.03 -18.49 -4.95
N ASP A 248 17.16 -17.93 -5.82
CA ASP A 248 17.43 -16.70 -6.58
C ASP A 248 17.30 -15.43 -5.72
N GLY A 249 16.80 -15.58 -4.50
CA GLY A 249 16.68 -14.51 -3.53
C GLY A 249 15.33 -13.80 -3.56
N GLU A 250 15.27 -12.73 -2.80
CA GLU A 250 14.05 -12.12 -2.34
C GLU A 250 13.17 -11.51 -3.43
N ALA A 251 13.77 -10.86 -4.43
CA ALA A 251 13.01 -10.27 -5.54
C ALA A 251 12.29 -11.35 -6.37
N SER A 252 12.94 -12.51 -6.57
CA SER A 252 12.37 -13.67 -7.25
C SER A 252 11.23 -14.26 -6.43
N MET A 253 11.42 -14.41 -5.11
CA MET A 253 10.37 -14.90 -4.19
C MET A 253 9.14 -13.98 -4.17
N ARG A 254 9.32 -12.66 -4.18
CA ARG A 254 8.20 -11.70 -4.29
C ARG A 254 7.42 -11.90 -5.58
N GLY A 255 8.14 -11.98 -6.70
CA GLY A 255 7.53 -12.21 -8.01
C GLY A 255 6.72 -13.52 -8.04
N PHE A 256 7.31 -14.63 -7.53
CA PHE A 256 6.63 -15.91 -7.42
C PHE A 256 5.37 -15.83 -6.52
N ALA A 257 5.52 -15.32 -5.31
CA ALA A 257 4.43 -15.22 -4.36
C ALA A 257 3.25 -14.37 -4.88
N ALA A 258 3.54 -13.22 -5.50
CA ALA A 258 2.51 -12.38 -6.09
C ALA A 258 1.82 -13.05 -7.28
N LYS A 259 2.56 -13.64 -8.20
CA LYS A 259 2.02 -14.14 -9.47
C LYS A 259 1.44 -15.56 -9.38
N HIS A 260 2.02 -16.42 -8.56
CA HIS A 260 1.60 -17.82 -8.46
C HIS A 260 0.80 -18.14 -7.18
N LEU A 261 0.86 -17.27 -6.19
CA LEU A 261 0.14 -17.46 -4.91
C LEU A 261 -0.76 -16.29 -4.51
N ASN A 262 -0.90 -15.26 -5.36
CA ASN A 262 -1.68 -14.05 -5.07
C ASN A 262 -1.38 -13.41 -3.71
N VAL A 263 -0.15 -13.57 -3.20
CA VAL A 263 0.28 -12.89 -1.98
C VAL A 263 0.54 -11.43 -2.30
N GLU A 264 -0.14 -10.53 -1.61
CA GLU A 264 0.03 -9.09 -1.81
C GLU A 264 1.39 -8.63 -1.29
N ILE A 265 2.14 -7.93 -2.13
CA ILE A 265 3.41 -7.32 -1.73
C ILE A 265 3.11 -6.10 -0.87
N GLY A 266 3.68 -6.07 0.33
CA GLY A 266 3.46 -5.01 1.33
C GLY A 266 2.64 -5.43 2.55
N VAL A 267 1.93 -6.55 2.51
CA VAL A 267 1.14 -7.07 3.67
C VAL A 267 1.76 -8.35 4.24
N GLY A 268 2.42 -9.18 3.44
CA GLY A 268 3.01 -10.45 3.86
C GLY A 268 4.46 -10.67 3.42
N LEU A 269 4.99 -9.80 2.55
CA LEU A 269 6.36 -9.89 2.01
C LEU A 269 7.06 -8.53 2.18
N GLN A 270 7.18 -8.07 3.42
CA GLN A 270 7.90 -6.84 3.74
C GLN A 270 9.39 -7.12 3.89
N THR A 271 10.11 -7.08 2.80
CA THR A 271 11.56 -7.30 2.75
C THR A 271 12.35 -6.01 2.62
N ASP A 272 11.67 -4.93 2.22
CA ASP A 272 12.17 -3.57 2.25
C ASP A 272 11.75 -2.81 3.52
N SER A 273 11.10 -3.48 4.48
CA SER A 273 10.80 -2.88 5.77
C SER A 273 12.10 -2.55 6.50
N TRP A 274 12.09 -1.45 7.24
CA TRP A 274 13.20 -1.12 8.08
C TRP A 274 13.46 -2.23 9.12
N ALA A 275 14.68 -2.76 9.20
CA ALA A 275 15.01 -3.87 10.11
C ALA A 275 14.73 -3.54 11.60
N GLY A 276 14.79 -2.25 11.99
CA GLY A 276 14.41 -1.82 13.33
C GLY A 276 12.95 -2.06 13.69
N ALA A 277 12.07 -2.14 12.70
CA ALA A 277 10.64 -2.37 12.92
C ALA A 277 10.36 -3.76 13.56
N GLU A 278 11.17 -4.77 13.25
CA GLU A 278 11.02 -6.11 13.84
C GLU A 278 11.21 -6.11 15.37
N PHE A 279 12.06 -5.22 15.86
CA PHE A 279 12.42 -5.15 17.28
C PHE A 279 11.69 -4.05 18.03
N TRP A 280 11.00 -3.14 17.32
CA TRP A 280 10.41 -1.93 17.87
C TRP A 280 9.43 -2.23 19.01
N GLU A 281 8.40 -3.01 18.78
CA GLU A 281 7.36 -3.28 19.79
C GLU A 281 7.89 -3.90 21.07
N ARG A 282 8.99 -4.68 20.99
CA ARG A 282 9.62 -5.32 22.15
C ARG A 282 10.37 -4.34 23.05
N CYS A 283 10.65 -3.15 22.54
CA CYS A 283 11.35 -2.09 23.28
C CYS A 283 10.39 -1.07 23.89
N ALA A 284 9.08 -1.27 23.76
CA ALA A 284 8.10 -0.42 24.43
C ALA A 284 8.19 -0.54 25.96
N ALA A 285 8.17 0.59 26.65
CA ALA A 285 8.17 0.62 28.12
C ALA A 285 6.86 0.00 28.65
N PRO A 286 6.93 -0.93 29.60
CA PRO A 286 5.73 -1.44 30.26
C PRO A 286 4.92 -0.30 30.89
N GLY A 287 3.70 -0.08 30.42
CA GLY A 287 2.85 1.04 30.87
C GLY A 287 3.12 2.38 30.20
N GLY A 288 3.98 2.42 29.18
CA GLY A 288 4.37 3.64 28.45
C GLY A 288 5.50 4.42 29.15
N LEU A 289 6.08 5.36 28.40
CA LEU A 289 7.11 6.30 28.92
C LEU A 289 6.62 7.72 28.70
N THR A 290 6.36 8.48 29.75
CA THR A 290 5.98 9.88 29.64
C THR A 290 7.21 10.79 29.49
N LEU A 291 7.01 12.01 28.96
CA LEU A 291 8.10 12.99 28.87
C LEU A 291 8.71 13.31 30.24
N ASP A 292 7.88 13.43 31.28
CA ASP A 292 8.37 13.69 32.65
C ASP A 292 9.24 12.56 33.21
N GLN A 293 8.85 11.32 32.94
CA GLN A 293 9.65 10.14 33.30
C GLN A 293 10.98 10.12 32.54
N LEU A 294 10.97 10.44 31.23
CA LEU A 294 12.19 10.53 30.45
C LEU A 294 13.12 11.64 31.01
N ILE A 295 12.58 12.84 31.25
CA ILE A 295 13.34 13.95 31.84
C ILE A 295 13.94 13.55 33.20
N PHE A 296 13.14 12.95 34.05
CA PHE A 296 13.61 12.53 35.39
C PHE A 296 14.70 11.45 35.31
N ARG A 297 14.61 10.50 34.38
CA ARG A 297 15.52 9.36 34.26
C ARG A 297 16.80 9.68 33.50
N SER A 298 16.82 10.72 32.68
CA SER A 298 17.94 11.01 31.78
C SER A 298 19.07 11.79 32.47
N GLU A 299 20.30 11.49 32.12
CA GLU A 299 21.48 12.31 32.43
C GLU A 299 21.78 13.38 31.33
N VAL A 300 21.32 13.10 30.12
CA VAL A 300 21.38 14.00 28.96
C VAL A 300 20.23 13.66 28.03
N ALA A 301 19.68 14.66 27.38
CA ALA A 301 18.65 14.48 26.34
C ALA A 301 18.91 15.39 25.17
N VAL A 302 18.56 14.90 23.98
CA VAL A 302 18.59 15.63 22.72
C VAL A 302 17.20 15.57 22.08
N ILE A 303 16.93 16.47 21.15
CA ILE A 303 15.62 16.59 20.53
C ILE A 303 15.80 16.51 19.01
N GLY A 304 14.97 15.71 18.36
CA GLY A 304 14.84 15.69 16.91
C GLY A 304 13.48 16.21 16.49
N ILE A 305 13.45 17.04 15.45
CA ILE A 305 12.23 17.62 14.87
C ILE A 305 12.25 17.33 13.38
N ASP A 306 11.12 16.91 12.81
CA ASP A 306 10.99 16.62 11.38
C ASP A 306 9.55 16.86 10.90
N GLY A 307 9.41 17.29 9.66
CA GLY A 307 8.12 17.54 9.03
C GLY A 307 7.55 18.92 9.33
N GLY A 308 6.25 19.02 9.23
CA GLY A 308 5.49 20.26 9.40
C GLY A 308 4.85 20.76 8.11
N GLY A 309 3.91 21.69 8.27
CA GLY A 309 3.12 22.25 7.18
C GLY A 309 1.68 21.71 7.15
N LEU A 310 0.88 22.26 6.22
CA LEU A 310 -0.57 22.00 6.15
C LEU A 310 -0.96 20.64 5.53
N ASP A 311 0.01 19.86 5.06
CA ASP A 311 -0.22 18.60 4.33
C ASP A 311 0.42 17.38 4.99
N ASP A 312 1.25 17.60 6.01
CA ASP A 312 2.07 16.56 6.61
C ASP A 312 1.99 16.57 8.14
N LEU A 313 2.62 15.61 8.80
CA LEU A 313 2.76 15.59 10.23
C LEU A 313 3.99 16.40 10.63
N LEU A 314 3.93 17.05 11.79
CA LEU A 314 5.10 17.59 12.49
C LEU A 314 5.44 16.61 13.61
N GLY A 315 6.62 16.01 13.56
CA GLY A 315 7.12 15.08 14.56
C GLY A 315 8.17 15.72 15.46
N VAL A 316 8.06 15.52 16.76
CA VAL A 316 9.10 15.83 17.74
C VAL A 316 9.42 14.58 18.55
N THR A 317 10.70 14.29 18.72
CA THR A 317 11.18 13.19 19.55
C THR A 317 12.24 13.69 20.52
N VAL A 318 12.05 13.41 21.80
CA VAL A 318 13.06 13.58 22.83
C VAL A 318 13.76 12.24 23.04
N ALA A 319 15.07 12.20 22.86
CA ALA A 319 15.89 11.02 23.09
C ALA A 319 16.86 11.28 24.26
N GLY A 320 16.74 10.50 25.33
CA GLY A 320 17.55 10.62 26.53
C GLY A 320 18.45 9.42 26.74
N ARG A 321 19.53 9.60 27.51
CA ARG A 321 20.32 8.49 28.03
C ARG A 321 19.99 8.31 29.51
N ASP A 322 19.46 7.14 29.85
CA ASP A 322 19.09 6.78 31.21
C ASP A 322 20.33 6.76 32.11
N LYS A 323 20.29 7.52 33.21
CA LYS A 323 21.42 7.73 34.14
C LYS A 323 21.82 6.47 34.90
N ASP A 324 20.92 5.50 35.08
CA ASP A 324 21.16 4.30 35.87
C ASP A 324 21.55 3.11 34.99
N SER A 325 20.87 2.91 33.85
CA SER A 325 21.09 1.77 32.96
C SER A 325 21.93 2.07 31.72
N GLY A 326 22.09 3.33 31.34
CA GLY A 326 22.71 3.76 30.09
C GLY A 326 21.87 3.47 28.84
N ARG A 327 20.65 2.92 28.99
CA ARG A 327 19.73 2.67 27.88
C ARG A 327 19.27 3.98 27.24
N TRP A 328 18.91 3.94 25.98
CA TRP A 328 18.34 5.09 25.29
C TRP A 328 16.82 5.11 25.47
N LEU A 329 16.31 6.24 25.91
CA LEU A 329 14.91 6.50 26.17
C LEU A 329 14.35 7.37 25.05
N TYR A 330 13.22 6.99 24.46
CA TYR A 330 12.56 7.77 23.42
C TYR A 330 11.13 8.10 23.81
N TRP A 331 10.79 9.37 23.73
CA TRP A 331 9.42 9.85 23.81
C TRP A 331 9.11 10.67 22.56
N SER A 332 8.01 10.41 21.89
CA SER A 332 7.64 11.05 20.63
C SER A 332 6.24 11.60 20.67
N GLN A 333 6.05 12.78 20.07
CA GLN A 333 4.75 13.40 19.86
C GLN A 333 4.64 13.85 18.40
N ALA A 334 3.46 13.71 17.83
CA ALA A 334 3.16 14.25 16.51
C ALA A 334 2.04 15.29 16.59
N PHE A 335 2.08 16.22 15.64
CA PHE A 335 1.08 17.25 15.45
C PHE A 335 0.58 17.23 14.01
N ALA A 336 -0.68 17.57 13.81
CA ALA A 336 -1.27 17.73 12.49
C ALA A 336 -2.23 18.92 12.48
N HIS A 337 -2.19 19.74 11.46
CA HIS A 337 -3.23 20.73 11.25
C HIS A 337 -4.52 20.04 10.77
N ARG A 338 -5.69 20.48 11.24
CA ARG A 338 -7.00 19.88 10.88
C ARG A 338 -7.22 19.75 9.37
N ILE A 339 -6.60 20.62 8.57
CA ILE A 339 -6.68 20.57 7.11
C ILE A 339 -6.09 19.28 6.54
N VAL A 340 -5.17 18.62 7.26
CA VAL A 340 -4.57 17.32 6.86
C VAL A 340 -5.65 16.26 6.71
N LEU A 341 -6.64 16.23 7.61
CA LEU A 341 -7.76 15.28 7.56
C LEU A 341 -8.60 15.45 6.28
N GLN A 342 -8.76 16.69 5.82
CA GLN A 342 -9.51 16.99 4.61
C GLN A 342 -8.72 16.62 3.33
N ARG A 343 -7.41 16.83 3.34
CA ARG A 343 -6.52 16.57 2.22
C ARG A 343 -6.09 15.11 2.09
N ARG A 344 -6.03 14.39 3.21
CA ARG A 344 -5.57 12.99 3.30
C ARG A 344 -6.70 12.08 3.77
N LYS A 345 -7.79 12.05 3.02
CA LYS A 345 -8.98 11.24 3.33
C LYS A 345 -8.69 9.74 3.47
N ASP A 346 -7.66 9.25 2.80
CA ASP A 346 -7.21 7.87 2.82
C ASP A 346 -6.64 7.40 4.17
N VAL A 347 -6.23 8.33 5.04
CA VAL A 347 -5.72 8.07 6.39
C VAL A 347 -6.43 8.86 7.47
N ALA A 348 -7.42 9.69 7.12
CA ALA A 348 -8.09 10.61 8.04
C ALA A 348 -8.67 9.88 9.27
N ASP A 349 -9.44 8.80 9.07
CA ASP A 349 -10.06 8.02 10.15
C ASP A 349 -8.99 7.48 11.12
N ARG A 350 -7.83 7.08 10.59
CA ARG A 350 -6.73 6.58 11.40
C ARG A 350 -6.02 7.68 12.18
N LEU A 351 -5.86 8.86 11.58
CA LEU A 351 -5.31 10.02 12.27
C LEU A 351 -6.24 10.50 13.39
N GLU A 352 -7.56 10.47 13.18
CA GLU A 352 -8.54 10.76 14.22
C GLU A 352 -8.49 9.76 15.38
N GLN A 353 -8.29 8.47 15.09
CA GLN A 353 -8.09 7.45 16.11
C GLN A 353 -6.83 7.74 16.95
N PHE A 354 -5.71 8.11 16.32
CA PHE A 354 -4.50 8.50 17.03
C PHE A 354 -4.69 9.78 17.87
N ALA A 355 -5.53 10.70 17.41
CA ALA A 355 -5.88 11.89 18.18
C ALA A 355 -6.69 11.55 19.44
N GLN A 356 -7.64 10.63 19.35
CA GLN A 356 -8.39 10.13 20.51
C GLN A 356 -7.48 9.45 21.55
N GLN A 357 -6.41 8.83 21.10
CA GLN A 357 -5.39 8.18 21.94
C GLN A 357 -4.31 9.13 22.45
N GLN A 358 -4.41 10.42 22.11
CA GLN A 358 -3.41 11.46 22.45
C GLN A 358 -1.99 11.22 21.91
N SER A 359 -1.80 10.29 20.98
CA SER A 359 -0.54 10.07 20.28
C SER A 359 -0.34 11.02 19.09
N LEU A 360 -1.41 11.68 18.63
CA LEU A 360 -1.43 12.76 17.67
C LEU A 360 -2.20 13.94 18.28
N LEU A 361 -1.69 15.15 18.15
CA LEU A 361 -2.42 16.37 18.52
C LEU A 361 -2.87 17.08 17.23
N ILE A 362 -4.19 17.28 17.10
CA ILE A 362 -4.76 18.00 15.96
C ILE A 362 -4.94 19.44 16.37
N VAL A 363 -4.28 20.36 15.67
CA VAL A 363 -4.37 21.80 15.89
C VAL A 363 -5.27 22.47 14.84
N ASP A 364 -5.96 23.52 15.24
CA ASP A 364 -6.87 24.27 14.38
C ASP A 364 -6.22 25.52 13.81
N THR A 365 -5.35 26.18 14.59
CA THR A 365 -4.67 27.42 14.21
C THR A 365 -3.26 27.11 13.71
N PRO A 366 -2.85 27.62 12.53
CA PRO A 366 -1.46 27.53 12.10
C PRO A 366 -0.53 28.22 13.10
N GLY A 367 0.50 27.48 13.55
CA GLY A 367 1.47 27.94 14.53
C GLY A 367 1.26 27.39 15.95
N ASP A 368 0.09 26.86 16.29
CA ASP A 368 -0.13 26.20 17.60
C ASP A 368 0.77 24.96 17.74
N ASP A 369 0.97 24.21 16.66
CA ASP A 369 1.89 23.08 16.60
C ASP A 369 3.34 23.50 16.88
N VAL A 370 3.76 24.64 16.34
CA VAL A 370 5.10 25.22 16.59
C VAL A 370 5.25 25.62 18.04
N ALA A 371 4.26 26.29 18.61
CA ALA A 371 4.27 26.69 20.03
C ALA A 371 4.39 25.47 20.95
N MET A 372 3.60 24.39 20.69
CA MET A 372 3.64 23.17 21.49
C MET A 372 5.00 22.45 21.37
N VAL A 373 5.63 22.45 20.21
CA VAL A 373 7.00 21.93 20.05
C VAL A 373 7.99 22.74 20.86
N CYS A 374 7.88 24.08 20.85
CA CYS A 374 8.75 24.96 21.63
C CYS A 374 8.59 24.74 23.15
N GLU A 375 7.37 24.47 23.64
CA GLU A 375 7.12 24.10 25.03
C GLU A 375 7.82 22.79 25.42
N ILE A 376 7.78 21.76 24.56
CA ILE A 376 8.49 20.50 24.78
C ILE A 376 9.99 20.75 24.90
N VAL A 377 10.55 21.55 23.98
CA VAL A 377 11.97 21.92 24.00
C VAL A 377 12.33 22.67 25.27
N ALA A 378 11.48 23.63 25.70
CA ALA A 378 11.70 24.39 26.92
C ALA A 378 11.73 23.48 28.17
N ARG A 379 10.81 22.50 28.27
CA ARG A 379 10.79 21.54 29.39
C ARG A 379 12.08 20.73 29.49
N VAL A 380 12.65 20.28 28.36
CA VAL A 380 13.92 19.54 28.35
C VAL A 380 15.09 20.46 28.72
N ARG A 381 15.10 21.70 28.23
CA ARG A 381 16.09 22.74 28.60
C ARG A 381 16.04 23.03 30.11
N ASP A 382 14.85 23.28 30.65
CA ASP A 382 14.66 23.63 32.05
C ASP A 382 14.98 22.48 33.01
N GLY A 383 14.98 21.23 32.48
CA GLY A 383 15.55 20.06 33.16
C GLY A 383 17.08 19.99 33.16
N ASP A 384 17.78 20.97 32.60
CA ASP A 384 19.25 20.99 32.42
C ASP A 384 19.82 19.78 31.65
N LEU A 385 19.03 19.19 30.75
CA LEU A 385 19.40 17.95 30.04
C LEU A 385 20.04 18.17 28.68
N LEU A 386 19.84 19.36 28.07
CA LEU A 386 20.44 19.65 26.78
C LEU A 386 21.98 19.74 26.88
N PRO A 387 22.71 19.26 25.86
CA PRO A 387 24.16 19.49 25.78
C PRO A 387 24.52 21.00 25.70
N ASP A 388 25.79 21.32 25.85
CA ASP A 388 26.27 22.72 25.75
C ASP A 388 26.00 23.35 24.39
N SER A 389 25.89 22.56 23.32
CA SER A 389 25.50 22.97 21.97
C SER A 389 24.93 21.82 21.18
N GLN A 390 24.26 22.08 20.07
CA GLN A 390 23.75 21.08 19.12
C GLN A 390 22.83 20.01 19.78
N GLY A 391 22.02 20.42 20.74
CA GLY A 391 21.06 19.54 21.42
C GLY A 391 19.76 19.34 20.67
N ILE A 392 19.50 20.17 19.63
CA ILE A 392 18.23 20.16 18.87
C ILE A 392 18.58 19.95 17.39
N GLY A 393 18.20 18.80 16.86
CA GLY A 393 18.39 18.42 15.46
C GLY A 393 17.12 18.63 14.65
N VAL A 394 17.23 19.34 13.54
CA VAL A 394 16.10 19.74 12.71
C VAL A 394 16.34 19.38 11.25
N ASP A 395 15.29 19.01 10.50
CA ASP A 395 15.39 19.01 9.04
C ASP A 395 15.45 20.47 8.54
N ALA A 396 16.36 20.76 7.62
CA ALA A 396 16.55 22.11 7.08
C ALA A 396 15.36 22.63 6.25
N ALA A 397 14.43 21.76 5.88
CA ALA A 397 13.28 22.11 5.05
C ALA A 397 12.04 22.43 5.93
N GLY A 398 11.52 23.65 5.84
CA GLY A 398 10.18 23.99 6.39
C GLY A 398 10.12 24.41 7.86
N ILE A 399 11.25 24.53 8.57
CA ILE A 399 11.28 24.77 10.03
C ILE A 399 11.62 26.22 10.43
N GLY A 400 11.58 27.16 9.49
CA GLY A 400 11.94 28.57 9.79
C GLY A 400 11.16 29.14 10.98
N ALA A 401 9.86 28.89 11.08
CA ALA A 401 9.02 29.35 12.18
C ALA A 401 9.42 28.73 13.53
N ILE A 402 9.84 27.46 13.56
CA ILE A 402 10.30 26.78 14.78
C ILE A 402 11.60 27.42 15.27
N ILE A 403 12.57 27.66 14.36
CA ILE A 403 13.83 28.29 14.71
C ILE A 403 13.60 29.71 15.23
N GLU A 404 12.76 30.49 14.52
CA GLU A 404 12.43 31.87 14.92
C GLU A 404 11.83 31.90 16.33
N GLN A 405 10.88 31.03 16.62
CA GLN A 405 10.25 31.00 17.94
C GLN A 405 11.18 30.49 19.03
N LEU A 406 11.96 29.42 18.78
CA LEU A 406 12.92 28.90 19.76
C LEU A 406 14.02 29.92 20.11
N THR A 407 14.43 30.76 19.15
CA THR A 407 15.45 31.79 19.39
C THR A 407 14.88 33.14 19.83
N SER A 408 13.57 33.26 19.96
CA SER A 408 12.91 34.45 20.51
C SER A 408 13.29 34.71 21.98
N GLU A 409 13.00 35.92 22.47
CA GLU A 409 13.22 36.28 23.89
C GLU A 409 12.44 35.37 24.85
N GLU A 410 11.29 34.87 24.44
CA GLU A 410 10.43 33.98 25.22
C GLU A 410 11.12 32.63 25.54
N TYR A 411 11.73 31.99 24.54
CA TYR A 411 12.38 30.69 24.73
C TYR A 411 13.89 30.82 24.97
N GLY A 412 14.54 31.82 24.43
CA GLY A 412 15.92 32.18 24.71
C GLY A 412 16.98 31.16 24.35
N LEU A 413 16.69 30.25 23.38
CA LEU A 413 17.67 29.29 22.86
C LEU A 413 18.64 29.99 21.92
N ARG A 414 19.88 29.50 21.89
CA ARG A 414 20.92 30.06 21.01
C ARG A 414 20.95 29.29 19.69
N MET A 415 21.33 29.94 18.61
CA MET A 415 21.51 29.27 17.32
C MET A 415 22.49 28.09 17.39
N GLU A 416 23.47 28.11 18.29
CA GLU A 416 24.43 27.02 18.50
C GLU A 416 23.81 25.78 19.18
N ASP A 417 22.64 25.93 19.80
CA ASP A 417 21.88 24.80 20.40
C ASP A 417 21.16 24.00 19.32
N ILE A 418 20.95 24.59 18.12
CA ILE A 418 20.19 24.02 16.99
C ILE A 418 21.14 23.61 15.87
N VAL A 419 20.93 22.44 15.29
CA VAL A 419 21.74 21.95 14.17
C VAL A 419 20.87 21.33 13.09
N ALA A 420 21.17 21.67 11.83
CA ALA A 420 20.52 21.07 10.67
C ALA A 420 21.04 19.64 10.44
N ILE A 421 20.13 18.66 10.46
CA ILE A 421 20.45 17.26 10.22
C ILE A 421 20.31 16.94 8.74
N GLY A 422 21.36 16.38 8.15
CA GLY A 422 21.34 15.98 6.75
C GLY A 422 20.46 14.75 6.55
N GLN A 423 19.46 14.89 5.70
CA GLN A 423 18.46 13.85 5.40
C GLN A 423 18.91 12.80 4.39
N GLY A 424 18.08 11.80 4.18
CA GLY A 424 18.31 10.73 3.21
C GLY A 424 19.46 9.80 3.61
N TRP A 425 20.39 9.54 2.69
CA TRP A 425 21.54 8.66 2.94
C TRP A 425 22.49 9.15 4.05
N LYS A 426 22.46 10.43 4.40
CA LYS A 426 23.28 11.00 5.49
C LYS A 426 22.85 10.49 6.86
N LEU A 427 21.60 10.05 7.02
CA LEU A 427 21.11 9.40 8.24
C LEU A 427 21.49 7.92 8.36
N ASN A 428 22.23 7.35 7.40
CA ASN A 428 22.61 5.92 7.44
C ASN A 428 23.27 5.51 8.78
N GLY A 429 24.08 6.36 9.38
CA GLY A 429 24.71 6.11 10.69
C GLY A 429 23.66 5.98 11.81
N ALA A 430 22.71 6.91 11.89
CA ALA A 430 21.62 6.91 12.85
C ALA A 430 20.70 5.70 12.66
N ILE A 431 20.32 5.39 11.41
CA ILE A 431 19.48 4.23 11.07
C ILE A 431 20.15 2.94 11.58
N LYS A 432 21.41 2.70 11.23
CA LYS A 432 22.13 1.48 11.64
C LYS A 432 22.43 1.42 13.13
N THR A 433 22.61 2.55 13.79
CA THR A 433 22.83 2.60 15.24
C THR A 433 21.52 2.25 15.97
N LEU A 434 20.40 2.84 15.56
CA LEU A 434 19.11 2.56 16.17
C LEU A 434 18.69 1.10 15.95
N GLU A 435 18.90 0.52 14.74
CA GLU A 435 18.65 -0.90 14.45
C GLU A 435 19.38 -1.80 15.46
N ARG A 436 20.69 -1.58 15.67
CA ARG A 436 21.49 -2.39 16.60
C ARG A 436 21.01 -2.27 18.03
N LYS A 437 20.72 -1.06 18.48
CA LYS A 437 20.26 -0.82 19.85
C LYS A 437 18.88 -1.41 20.12
N LEU A 438 17.95 -1.34 19.15
CA LEU A 438 16.65 -2.01 19.23
C LEU A 438 16.83 -3.54 19.31
N ALA A 439 17.66 -4.12 18.44
CA ALA A 439 17.94 -5.56 18.45
C ALA A 439 18.58 -6.04 19.77
N ALA A 440 19.43 -5.21 20.37
CA ALA A 440 20.07 -5.47 21.67
C ALA A 440 19.17 -5.17 22.87
N GLN A 441 17.94 -4.64 22.67
CA GLN A 441 17.03 -4.16 23.72
C GLN A 441 17.67 -3.07 24.62
N GLU A 442 18.55 -2.26 24.04
CA GLU A 442 19.18 -1.11 24.69
C GLU A 442 18.39 0.20 24.49
N VAL A 443 17.18 0.07 23.98
CA VAL A 443 16.22 1.17 23.79
C VAL A 443 14.98 0.90 24.64
N GLU A 444 14.36 1.97 25.10
CA GLU A 444 13.05 1.96 25.73
C GLU A 444 12.26 3.15 25.15
N HIS A 445 11.02 2.92 24.69
CA HIS A 445 10.21 3.98 24.08
C HIS A 445 8.78 4.05 24.65
N ASP A 446 8.06 5.10 24.33
CA ASP A 446 6.72 5.42 24.83
C ASP A 446 5.63 4.39 24.46
N GLY A 447 5.86 3.56 23.45
CA GLY A 447 4.90 2.53 23.01
C GLY A 447 3.69 3.09 22.27
N SER A 448 3.74 4.34 21.76
CA SER A 448 2.59 4.97 21.13
C SER A 448 2.15 4.25 19.84
N GLU A 449 0.84 4.12 19.66
CA GLU A 449 0.24 3.48 18.47
C GLU A 449 0.59 4.21 17.17
N LEU A 450 0.72 5.55 17.24
CA LEU A 450 1.18 6.32 16.11
C LEU A 450 2.60 5.92 15.69
N MET A 451 3.54 5.80 16.66
CA MET A 451 4.91 5.40 16.36
C MET A 451 4.97 3.97 15.83
N ASN A 452 4.19 3.05 16.37
CA ASN A 452 4.08 1.67 15.85
C ASN A 452 3.64 1.69 14.37
N TRP A 453 2.67 2.54 14.04
CA TRP A 453 2.19 2.68 12.66
C TRP A 453 3.24 3.32 11.72
N VAL A 454 3.91 4.40 12.13
CA VAL A 454 4.91 5.06 11.28
C VAL A 454 6.16 4.20 11.09
N VAL A 455 6.58 3.47 12.11
CA VAL A 455 7.66 2.47 12.03
C VAL A 455 7.29 1.36 11.04
N GLY A 456 6.05 0.88 11.07
CA GLY A 456 5.52 -0.08 10.11
C GLY A 456 5.47 0.44 8.67
N ASN A 457 5.39 1.76 8.45
CA ASN A 457 5.42 2.41 7.14
C ASN A 457 6.83 2.61 6.57
N ALA A 458 7.86 2.49 7.41
CA ALA A 458 9.25 2.75 7.02
C ALA A 458 9.77 1.69 6.04
N ARG A 459 10.39 2.14 4.96
CA ARG A 459 11.02 1.30 3.94
C ARG A 459 12.47 1.69 3.74
N VAL A 460 13.32 0.69 3.60
CA VAL A 460 14.73 0.88 3.31
C VAL A 460 14.94 0.98 1.80
N VAL A 461 15.58 2.05 1.36
CA VAL A 461 15.99 2.25 -0.02
C VAL A 461 17.52 2.29 -0.07
N PRO A 462 18.18 1.36 -0.79
CA PRO A 462 19.62 1.40 -0.99
C PRO A 462 20.05 2.64 -1.79
N VAL A 463 21.15 3.27 -1.35
CA VAL A 463 21.77 4.40 -2.05
C VAL A 463 23.28 4.18 -2.07
N GLY A 464 23.78 3.55 -3.12
CA GLY A 464 25.19 3.08 -3.16
C GLY A 464 25.46 2.10 -2.02
N ASN A 465 26.47 2.40 -1.18
CA ASN A 465 26.82 1.59 0.00
C ASN A 465 26.07 2.00 1.28
N ALA A 466 25.14 2.95 1.19
CA ALA A 466 24.32 3.43 2.29
C ALA A 466 22.84 3.04 2.10
N ILE A 467 22.04 3.26 3.15
CA ILE A 467 20.59 3.17 3.08
C ILE A 467 19.95 4.49 3.50
N ARG A 468 18.76 4.74 3.00
CA ARG A 468 17.85 5.76 3.53
C ARG A 468 16.53 5.11 3.90
N ILE A 469 15.79 5.74 4.81
CA ILE A 469 14.40 5.41 5.09
C ILE A 469 13.54 6.29 4.17
N ASP A 470 12.56 5.65 3.54
CA ASP A 470 11.55 6.33 2.73
C ASP A 470 10.16 5.84 3.16
N LYS A 471 9.14 6.61 2.82
CA LYS A 471 7.76 6.19 3.06
C LYS A 471 7.32 5.15 2.03
N GLN A 472 6.41 4.29 2.41
CA GLN A 472 5.81 3.33 1.49
C GLN A 472 5.27 4.04 0.23
N VAL A 473 5.56 3.50 -0.95
CA VAL A 473 5.23 4.09 -2.27
C VAL A 473 3.72 4.36 -2.49
N SER A 474 2.86 3.82 -1.64
CA SER A 474 1.40 3.97 -1.74
C SER A 474 0.84 5.38 -1.46
N GLY A 475 1.70 6.39 -1.21
CA GLY A 475 1.31 7.80 -1.11
C GLY A 475 0.63 8.24 0.19
N SER A 476 0.06 7.32 0.96
CA SER A 476 -0.66 7.59 2.22
C SER A 476 0.19 7.39 3.48
N ALA A 477 1.36 6.74 3.34
CA ALA A 477 2.24 6.46 4.46
C ALA A 477 2.89 7.74 5.00
N LYS A 478 2.93 7.85 6.33
CA LYS A 478 3.60 8.93 7.07
C LYS A 478 4.76 8.35 7.85
N ILE A 479 5.90 9.04 7.87
CA ILE A 479 7.10 8.63 8.60
C ILE A 479 7.76 9.78 9.37
N ASP A 480 7.20 10.99 9.32
CA ASP A 480 7.79 12.19 9.91
C ASP A 480 8.16 12.00 11.40
N PRO A 481 7.32 11.39 12.26
CA PRO A 481 7.71 11.12 13.65
C PRO A 481 8.88 10.11 13.79
N LEU A 482 9.05 9.17 12.85
CA LEU A 482 10.23 8.32 12.84
C LEU A 482 11.48 9.08 12.39
N MET A 483 11.32 10.00 11.43
CA MET A 483 12.42 10.85 10.98
C MET A 483 12.89 11.78 12.11
N SER A 484 11.97 12.31 12.92
CA SER A 484 12.35 13.08 14.14
C SER A 484 13.13 12.22 15.13
N ALA A 485 12.73 10.94 15.32
CA ALA A 485 13.49 9.99 16.16
C ALA A 485 14.90 9.71 15.59
N LEU A 486 15.05 9.60 14.26
CA LEU A 486 16.36 9.45 13.63
C LEU A 486 17.20 10.72 13.73
N ASN A 487 16.61 11.92 13.65
CA ASN A 487 17.31 13.19 13.90
C ASN A 487 17.85 13.25 15.34
N ALA A 488 17.03 12.86 16.34
CA ALA A 488 17.48 12.74 17.72
C ALA A 488 18.57 11.67 17.89
N THR A 489 18.41 10.51 17.21
CA THR A 489 19.44 9.44 17.21
C THR A 489 20.77 9.93 16.69
N GLN A 490 20.77 10.75 15.61
CA GLN A 490 21.98 11.33 15.02
C GLN A 490 22.77 12.16 16.04
N LEU A 491 22.09 12.85 16.94
CA LEU A 491 22.73 13.63 18.00
C LEU A 491 23.17 12.74 19.17
N LEU A 492 22.31 11.84 19.62
CA LEU A 492 22.60 11.01 20.80
C LEU A 492 23.75 10.04 20.55
N MET A 493 23.94 9.55 19.32
CA MET A 493 25.04 8.66 18.96
C MET A 493 26.41 9.33 19.01
N LEU A 494 26.49 10.66 19.04
CA LEU A 494 27.73 11.41 19.27
C LEU A 494 28.17 11.40 20.74
N ASN A 495 27.41 10.72 21.61
CA ASN A 495 27.67 10.59 23.03
C ASN A 495 27.79 11.93 23.76
N PRO A 496 26.79 12.84 23.63
CA PRO A 496 26.83 14.14 24.28
C PRO A 496 26.82 14.00 25.81
N ALA A 497 27.36 15.01 26.50
CA ALA A 497 27.24 15.16 27.95
C ALA A 497 26.24 16.29 28.25
N GLY A 498 25.45 16.13 29.32
CA GLY A 498 24.59 17.20 29.82
C GLY A 498 25.39 18.40 30.30
N ARG A 499 24.77 19.58 30.32
CA ARG A 499 25.41 20.81 30.80
C ARG A 499 25.90 20.65 32.22
N LYS A 500 27.17 20.93 32.48
CA LYS A 500 27.70 20.91 33.82
C LYS A 500 27.16 22.12 34.59
N LYS A 501 26.48 21.88 35.72
CA LYS A 501 26.07 22.99 36.62
C LYS A 501 27.32 23.72 37.10
N LYS A 502 27.46 24.99 36.73
CA LYS A 502 28.47 25.88 37.36
C LYS A 502 27.93 26.32 38.71
N TYR A 503 28.32 25.64 39.76
CA TYR A 503 28.04 26.16 41.14
C TYR A 503 28.99 27.31 41.39
N GLN A 504 28.44 28.51 41.56
CA GLN A 504 29.16 29.63 42.19
C GLN A 504 28.98 29.51 43.69
N MET A 505 30.00 29.13 44.42
CA MET A 505 30.00 29.24 45.88
C MET A 505 30.29 30.70 46.22
N PHE A 506 29.31 31.39 46.78
CA PHE A 506 29.54 32.65 47.45
C PHE A 506 29.93 32.33 48.91
N PHE A 507 31.17 32.59 49.26
CA PHE A 507 31.54 32.65 50.67
C PHE A 507 31.04 33.95 51.23
N ILE A 508 30.14 33.93 52.23
CA ILE A 508 29.65 35.06 53.00
C ILE A 508 30.59 35.30 54.17
#